data_dd4c085c53fc8ee70792a9d51f666778
#
_entry.id   dd4c085c53fc8ee70792a9d51f666778
#
_cell.length_a   1.000
_cell.length_b   1.000
_cell.length_c   1.000
_cell.angle_alpha   90.00
_cell.angle_beta   90.00
_cell.angle_gamma   90.00
#
_symmetry.space_group_name_H-M   'P 1'
#
loop_
_entity.id
_entity.type
_entity.pdbx_description
1 polymer ?
#
loop_
_entity_poly.entity_id
_entity_poly.type
_entity_poly.pdbx_seq_one_letter_code
_entity_poly.pdbx_strand_id
1 'polypeptide(L)'
;MDPHPVSAQDLLRWSESLAAVARTGLGFTESLYERERFEEVLKVAADIRVAAGHELESEVLVEEWLRAVGDGVAGYVTPKVAVGAVVGNDKGELLLVQRADSGIWLYPTGWADVGYSASEVAVKEVHEETGVEVEPIRLLAVLDGLRLGFTRIPLYSLVFHCRAVGGELQAHPLECADVGWFSEDRLPVPLAGYERWGAAAFAAIRGEPVDVVFDAPRAPMWRGDG
;
A
#
# COMPACT_ATOMS: atom_id res chain seq x y z
N MET A 1 6.85 -32.83 -7.32
CA MET A 1 6.87 -31.47 -6.77
C MET A 1 5.83 -31.45 -5.67
N ASP A 2 6.23 -31.41 -4.41
CA ASP A 2 5.25 -31.30 -3.33
C ASP A 2 4.54 -29.94 -3.46
N PRO A 3 3.21 -29.90 -3.50
CA PRO A 3 2.51 -28.65 -3.57
C PRO A 3 2.82 -27.83 -2.30
N HIS A 4 3.36 -26.64 -2.48
CA HIS A 4 3.49 -25.72 -1.35
C HIS A 4 2.10 -25.51 -0.73
N PRO A 5 1.97 -25.61 0.59
CA PRO A 5 0.69 -25.38 1.23
C PRO A 5 0.20 -23.96 0.92
N VAL A 6 -1.08 -23.84 0.58
CA VAL A 6 -1.73 -22.56 0.29
C VAL A 6 -1.64 -21.67 1.53
N SER A 7 -1.06 -20.49 1.38
CA SER A 7 -0.94 -19.52 2.47
C SER A 7 -2.19 -18.61 2.57
N ALA A 8 -2.41 -18.00 3.73
CA ALA A 8 -3.45 -16.97 3.89
C ALA A 8 -3.25 -15.80 2.90
N GLN A 9 -2.01 -15.49 2.57
CA GLN A 9 -1.66 -14.46 1.59
C GLN A 9 -2.04 -14.86 0.15
N ASP A 10 -1.94 -16.14 -0.20
CA ASP A 10 -2.42 -16.63 -1.50
C ASP A 10 -3.95 -16.55 -1.57
N LEU A 11 -4.64 -16.93 -0.52
CA LEU A 11 -6.10 -16.83 -0.43
C LEU A 11 -6.56 -15.38 -0.55
N LEU A 12 -5.94 -14.44 0.16
CA LEU A 12 -6.24 -13.00 0.04
C LEU A 12 -6.06 -12.51 -1.39
N ARG A 13 -4.96 -12.87 -2.03
CA ARG A 13 -4.68 -12.50 -3.42
C ARG A 13 -5.72 -13.06 -4.38
N TRP A 14 -6.11 -14.33 -4.23
CA TRP A 14 -7.13 -14.95 -5.09
C TRP A 14 -8.50 -14.31 -4.90
N SER A 15 -8.89 -14.08 -3.65
CA SER A 15 -10.12 -13.36 -3.32
C SER A 15 -10.17 -11.99 -4.00
N GLU A 16 -9.14 -11.17 -3.85
CA GLU A 16 -9.10 -9.84 -4.45
C GLU A 16 -9.11 -9.88 -5.99
N SER A 17 -8.41 -10.82 -6.59
CA SER A 17 -8.41 -10.99 -8.05
C SER A 17 -9.81 -11.34 -8.57
N LEU A 18 -10.50 -12.29 -7.94
CA LEU A 18 -11.87 -12.67 -8.30
C LEU A 18 -12.85 -11.51 -8.07
N ALA A 19 -12.76 -10.83 -6.92
CA ALA A 19 -13.60 -9.68 -6.62
C ALA A 19 -13.37 -8.52 -7.61
N ALA A 20 -12.14 -8.28 -8.05
CA ALA A 20 -11.83 -7.26 -9.05
C ALA A 20 -12.43 -7.59 -10.42
N VAL A 21 -12.32 -8.85 -10.87
CA VAL A 21 -12.95 -9.32 -12.13
C VAL A 21 -14.45 -9.15 -12.07
N ALA A 22 -15.09 -9.61 -11.00
CA ALA A 22 -16.55 -9.54 -10.84
C ALA A 22 -17.06 -8.08 -10.79
N ARG A 23 -16.42 -7.21 -9.98
CA ARG A 23 -16.79 -5.79 -9.92
C ARG A 23 -16.58 -5.05 -11.23
N THR A 24 -15.52 -5.37 -11.96
CA THR A 24 -15.31 -4.83 -13.31
C THR A 24 -16.43 -5.27 -14.25
N GLY A 25 -16.79 -6.58 -14.25
CA GLY A 25 -17.89 -7.09 -15.04
C GLY A 25 -19.23 -6.41 -14.70
N LEU A 26 -19.55 -6.27 -13.42
CA LEU A 26 -20.75 -5.56 -12.95
C LEU A 26 -20.81 -4.10 -13.38
N GLY A 27 -19.65 -3.42 -13.47
CA GLY A 27 -19.55 -2.04 -13.92
C GLY A 27 -19.78 -1.85 -15.42
N PHE A 28 -19.65 -2.92 -16.22
CA PHE A 28 -19.79 -2.86 -17.68
C PHE A 28 -21.03 -3.57 -18.24
N THR A 29 -21.57 -4.58 -17.52
CA THR A 29 -22.69 -5.37 -18.04
C THR A 29 -24.05 -4.71 -17.85
N GLU A 30 -24.87 -4.75 -18.89
CA GLU A 30 -26.31 -4.44 -18.86
C GLU A 30 -27.17 -5.70 -18.76
N SER A 31 -26.59 -6.89 -18.91
CA SER A 31 -27.28 -8.18 -18.87
C SER A 31 -27.55 -8.62 -17.44
N LEU A 32 -28.82 -8.83 -17.09
CA LEU A 32 -29.21 -9.37 -15.77
C LEU A 32 -28.62 -10.77 -15.52
N TYR A 33 -28.50 -11.58 -16.56
CA TYR A 33 -27.91 -12.93 -16.46
C TYR A 33 -26.40 -12.88 -16.14
N GLU A 34 -25.66 -11.97 -16.76
CA GLU A 34 -24.23 -11.79 -16.47
C GLU A 34 -24.01 -11.16 -15.10
N ARG A 35 -24.87 -10.20 -14.69
CA ARG A 35 -24.86 -9.61 -13.37
C ARG A 35 -24.96 -10.70 -12.28
N GLU A 36 -25.92 -11.60 -12.38
CA GLU A 36 -26.08 -12.71 -11.44
C GLU A 36 -24.82 -13.57 -11.35
N ARG A 37 -24.17 -13.85 -12.49
CA ARG A 37 -22.90 -14.61 -12.52
C ARG A 37 -21.75 -13.88 -11.84
N PHE A 38 -21.63 -12.59 -12.06
CA PHE A 38 -20.59 -11.80 -11.39
C PHE A 38 -20.85 -11.68 -9.87
N GLU A 39 -22.10 -11.57 -9.44
CA GLU A 39 -22.45 -11.60 -8.02
C GLU A 39 -22.13 -12.96 -7.37
N GLU A 40 -22.30 -14.07 -8.10
CA GLU A 40 -21.88 -15.39 -7.64
C GLU A 40 -20.35 -15.47 -7.47
N VAL A 41 -19.58 -14.91 -8.39
CA VAL A 41 -18.12 -14.81 -8.27
C VAL A 41 -17.70 -13.97 -7.05
N LEU A 42 -18.42 -12.88 -6.72
CA LEU A 42 -18.18 -12.09 -5.51
C LEU A 42 -18.37 -12.91 -4.23
N LYS A 43 -19.41 -13.76 -4.18
CA LYS A 43 -19.65 -14.64 -3.02
C LYS A 43 -18.48 -15.61 -2.80
N VAL A 44 -18.02 -16.25 -3.87
CA VAL A 44 -16.85 -17.14 -3.80
C VAL A 44 -15.60 -16.38 -3.35
N ALA A 45 -15.40 -15.17 -3.85
CA ALA A 45 -14.28 -14.33 -3.44
C ALA A 45 -14.35 -13.97 -1.95
N ALA A 46 -15.56 -13.66 -1.43
CA ALA A 46 -15.78 -13.36 -0.02
C ALA A 46 -15.50 -14.58 0.87
N ASP A 47 -15.97 -15.76 0.49
CA ASP A 47 -15.71 -17.02 1.21
C ASP A 47 -14.20 -17.32 1.31
N ILE A 48 -13.46 -17.11 0.22
CA ILE A 48 -12.00 -17.26 0.22
C ILE A 48 -11.35 -16.26 1.18
N ARG A 49 -11.85 -15.02 1.24
CA ARG A 49 -11.33 -13.98 2.14
C ARG A 49 -11.58 -14.31 3.61
N VAL A 50 -12.76 -14.81 3.93
CA VAL A 50 -13.09 -15.29 5.28
C VAL A 50 -12.18 -16.47 5.67
N ALA A 51 -11.99 -17.43 4.75
CA ALA A 51 -11.06 -18.55 4.96
C ALA A 51 -9.60 -18.10 5.18
N ALA A 52 -9.21 -16.94 4.67
CA ALA A 52 -7.90 -16.32 4.93
C ALA A 52 -7.78 -15.62 6.30
N GLY A 53 -8.84 -15.70 7.15
CA GLY A 53 -8.86 -15.10 8.49
C GLY A 53 -9.39 -13.67 8.53
N HIS A 54 -10.25 -13.27 7.58
CA HIS A 54 -10.95 -11.99 7.66
C HIS A 54 -12.06 -12.06 8.73
N GLU A 55 -12.25 -10.96 9.47
CA GLU A 55 -13.19 -10.94 10.61
C GLU A 55 -14.65 -10.71 10.22
N LEU A 56 -14.90 -10.21 8.99
CA LEU A 56 -16.27 -9.98 8.50
C LEU A 56 -16.85 -11.24 7.85
N GLU A 57 -18.16 -11.40 7.96
CA GLU A 57 -18.92 -12.44 7.28
C GLU A 57 -18.94 -12.20 5.76
N SER A 58 -19.09 -13.28 4.97
CA SER A 58 -19.04 -13.23 3.51
C SER A 58 -20.10 -12.29 2.92
N GLU A 59 -21.31 -12.29 3.47
CA GLU A 59 -22.41 -11.43 3.01
C GLU A 59 -22.11 -9.95 3.17
N VAL A 60 -21.49 -9.56 4.29
CA VAL A 60 -21.09 -8.18 4.57
C VAL A 60 -20.02 -7.72 3.57
N LEU A 61 -19.06 -8.59 3.26
CA LEU A 61 -18.02 -8.30 2.25
C LEU A 61 -18.61 -8.11 0.85
N VAL A 62 -19.56 -8.97 0.46
CA VAL A 62 -20.24 -8.86 -0.84
C VAL A 62 -21.01 -7.54 -0.93
N GLU A 63 -21.77 -7.17 0.10
CA GLU A 63 -22.48 -5.88 0.12
C GLU A 63 -21.53 -4.69 0.03
N GLU A 64 -20.40 -4.72 0.72
CA GLU A 64 -19.39 -3.67 0.65
C GLU A 64 -18.82 -3.53 -0.75
N TRP A 65 -18.50 -4.65 -1.39
CA TRP A 65 -17.98 -4.64 -2.76
C TRP A 65 -19.00 -4.18 -3.79
N LEU A 66 -20.28 -4.55 -3.63
CA LEU A 66 -21.36 -4.10 -4.51
C LEU A 66 -21.61 -2.60 -4.39
N ARG A 67 -21.49 -2.01 -3.21
CA ARG A 67 -21.57 -0.54 -3.04
C ARG A 67 -20.45 0.20 -3.77
N ALA A 68 -19.32 -0.43 -4.00
CA ALA A 68 -18.21 0.15 -4.77
C ALA A 68 -18.41 0.07 -6.30
N VAL A 69 -19.42 -0.66 -6.77
CA VAL A 69 -19.84 -0.68 -8.17
C VAL A 69 -20.85 0.44 -8.36
N GLY A 70 -20.37 1.64 -8.72
CA GLY A 70 -21.24 2.81 -8.92
C GLY A 70 -22.08 2.68 -10.19
N ASP A 71 -23.35 3.12 -10.12
CA ASP A 71 -24.20 3.27 -11.29
C ASP A 71 -23.61 4.34 -12.24
N GLY A 72 -23.34 3.94 -13.46
CA GLY A 72 -22.84 4.85 -14.52
C GLY A 72 -21.34 5.14 -14.49
N VAL A 73 -20.57 4.55 -13.58
CA VAL A 73 -19.10 4.58 -13.60
C VAL A 73 -18.59 3.21 -14.03
N ALA A 74 -18.53 2.98 -15.32
CA ALA A 74 -17.81 1.82 -15.86
C ALA A 74 -16.31 2.05 -15.67
N GLY A 75 -15.60 1.08 -15.09
CA GLY A 75 -14.18 1.17 -14.91
C GLY A 75 -13.57 -0.11 -14.34
N TYR A 76 -12.31 -0.30 -14.64
CA TYR A 76 -11.56 -1.40 -14.04
C TYR A 76 -11.36 -1.16 -12.55
N VAL A 77 -11.57 -2.20 -11.76
CA VAL A 77 -11.15 -2.20 -10.36
C VAL A 77 -9.63 -2.31 -10.32
N THR A 78 -8.98 -1.31 -9.77
CA THR A 78 -7.52 -1.25 -9.66
C THR A 78 -7.09 -1.25 -8.18
N PRO A 79 -5.83 -1.62 -7.88
CA PRO A 79 -5.29 -1.39 -6.55
C PRO A 79 -5.42 0.09 -6.16
N LYS A 80 -5.67 0.36 -4.89
CA LYS A 80 -5.55 1.71 -4.34
C LYS A 80 -4.10 2.17 -4.41
N VAL A 81 -3.88 3.47 -4.32
CA VAL A 81 -2.53 4.04 -4.29
C VAL A 81 -2.32 4.75 -2.97
N ALA A 82 -1.24 4.40 -2.27
CA ALA A 82 -0.69 5.17 -1.18
C ALA A 82 0.62 5.82 -1.62
N VAL A 83 0.98 6.89 -0.95
CA VAL A 83 2.23 7.60 -1.20
C VAL A 83 2.99 7.70 0.11
N GLY A 84 4.28 7.39 0.08
CA GLY A 84 5.16 7.52 1.23
C GLY A 84 6.41 8.33 0.90
N ALA A 85 7.08 8.83 1.94
CA ALA A 85 8.27 9.63 1.79
C ALA A 85 9.41 9.16 2.70
N VAL A 86 10.50 8.75 2.10
CA VAL A 86 11.80 8.62 2.76
C VAL A 86 12.45 9.99 2.78
N VAL A 87 12.52 10.61 3.96
CA VAL A 87 13.04 11.97 4.13
C VAL A 87 14.39 11.92 4.84
N GLY A 88 15.39 12.51 4.22
CA GLY A 88 16.71 12.69 4.80
C GLY A 88 16.96 14.14 5.25
N ASN A 89 17.73 14.32 6.33
CA ASN A 89 18.26 15.61 6.74
C ASN A 89 19.76 15.74 6.46
N ASP A 90 20.33 16.91 6.71
CA ASP A 90 21.75 17.21 6.49
C ASP A 90 22.71 16.40 7.38
N LYS A 91 22.20 15.73 8.42
CA LYS A 91 22.99 14.83 9.30
C LYS A 91 22.98 13.39 8.81
N GLY A 92 22.29 13.09 7.70
CA GLY A 92 22.15 11.74 7.19
C GLY A 92 21.13 10.88 7.97
N GLU A 93 20.24 11.51 8.74
CA GLU A 93 19.21 10.84 9.51
C GLU A 93 17.92 10.71 8.70
N LEU A 94 17.17 9.66 8.95
CA LEU A 94 15.88 9.32 8.35
C LEU A 94 14.73 9.78 9.25
N LEU A 95 13.73 10.44 8.68
CA LEU A 95 12.49 10.79 9.36
C LEU A 95 11.55 9.60 9.44
N LEU A 96 11.08 9.30 10.65
CA LEU A 96 10.09 8.26 10.89
C LEU A 96 8.96 8.79 11.76
N VAL A 97 7.78 8.20 11.59
CA VAL A 97 6.59 8.42 12.43
C VAL A 97 6.22 7.12 13.14
N GLN A 98 5.74 7.22 14.36
CA GLN A 98 5.12 6.09 15.07
C GLN A 98 3.60 6.20 14.96
N ARG A 99 2.98 5.24 14.35
CA ARG A 99 1.51 5.20 14.21
C ARG A 99 0.82 5.09 15.56
N ALA A 100 -0.20 5.92 15.80
CA ALA A 100 -0.96 5.91 17.04
C ALA A 100 -1.80 4.64 17.23
N ASP A 101 -2.27 4.02 16.13
CA ASP A 101 -3.13 2.85 16.13
C ASP A 101 -2.40 1.54 16.44
N SER A 102 -1.15 1.41 16.01
CA SER A 102 -0.39 0.15 16.05
C SER A 102 0.94 0.24 16.80
N GLY A 103 1.43 1.45 17.08
CA GLY A 103 2.75 1.67 17.64
C GLY A 103 3.93 1.32 16.71
N ILE A 104 3.64 0.99 15.46
CA ILE A 104 4.65 0.64 14.46
C ILE A 104 5.26 1.90 13.88
N TRP A 105 6.59 1.91 13.74
CA TRP A 105 7.34 2.96 13.06
C TRP A 105 7.38 2.71 11.56
N LEU A 106 7.29 3.78 10.78
CA LEU A 106 7.49 3.75 9.33
C LEU A 106 7.82 5.17 8.81
N TYR A 107 8.12 5.30 7.54
CA TYR A 107 8.19 6.61 6.90
C TYR A 107 6.81 7.26 6.82
N PRO A 108 6.68 8.59 6.78
CA PRO A 108 5.41 9.29 6.59
C PRO A 108 4.67 8.79 5.34
N THR A 109 3.36 8.51 5.45
CA THR A 109 2.60 7.90 4.36
C THR A 109 1.09 8.07 4.50
N GLY A 110 0.40 8.32 3.39
CA GLY A 110 -1.04 8.38 3.33
C GLY A 110 -1.62 7.95 1.98
N TRP A 111 -2.92 8.11 1.84
CA TRP A 111 -3.63 7.80 0.61
C TRP A 111 -3.37 8.85 -0.46
N ALA A 112 -3.30 8.42 -1.72
CA ALA A 112 -3.23 9.34 -2.84
C ALA A 112 -4.59 10.07 -3.00
N ASP A 113 -4.61 11.35 -2.67
CA ASP A 113 -5.79 12.19 -2.82
C ASP A 113 -6.03 12.57 -4.28
N VAL A 114 -7.31 12.54 -4.69
CA VAL A 114 -7.71 13.00 -6.01
C VAL A 114 -7.46 14.51 -6.14
N GLY A 115 -6.86 14.91 -7.24
CA GLY A 115 -6.53 16.34 -7.52
C GLY A 115 -5.10 16.73 -7.19
N TYR A 116 -4.33 15.83 -6.57
CA TYR A 116 -2.90 16.00 -6.30
C TYR A 116 -2.07 15.03 -7.14
N SER A 117 -0.88 15.44 -7.54
CA SER A 117 0.13 14.50 -8.05
C SER A 117 0.72 13.68 -6.90
N ALA A 118 1.29 12.52 -7.21
CA ALA A 118 1.87 11.66 -6.18
C ALA A 118 2.99 12.36 -5.38
N SER A 119 3.78 13.22 -6.02
CA SER A 119 4.83 13.98 -5.33
C SER A 119 4.27 15.07 -4.41
N GLU A 120 3.15 15.70 -4.79
CA GLU A 120 2.45 16.66 -3.92
C GLU A 120 1.84 15.97 -2.70
N VAL A 121 1.29 14.75 -2.87
CA VAL A 121 0.82 13.95 -1.73
C VAL A 121 1.98 13.61 -0.79
N ALA A 122 3.16 13.22 -1.31
CA ALA A 122 4.33 12.96 -0.46
C ALA A 122 4.71 14.17 0.40
N VAL A 123 4.71 15.38 -0.18
CA VAL A 123 5.00 16.64 0.55
C VAL A 123 3.92 16.92 1.60
N LYS A 124 2.65 16.75 1.23
CA LYS A 124 1.49 16.96 2.10
C LYS A 124 1.54 16.04 3.32
N GLU A 125 1.69 14.74 3.12
CA GLU A 125 1.72 13.74 4.19
C GLU A 125 2.89 13.97 5.16
N VAL A 126 4.10 14.28 4.64
CA VAL A 126 5.24 14.61 5.50
C VAL A 126 4.91 15.81 6.38
N HIS A 127 4.35 16.88 5.80
CA HIS A 127 4.02 18.06 6.56
C HIS A 127 2.92 17.81 7.61
N GLU A 128 1.84 17.11 7.23
CA GLU A 128 0.70 16.82 8.10
C GLU A 128 1.10 15.89 9.26
N GLU A 129 1.86 14.83 8.99
CA GLU A 129 2.25 13.85 10.00
C GLU A 129 3.40 14.32 10.89
N THR A 130 4.28 15.21 10.40
CA THR A 130 5.55 15.50 11.06
C THR A 130 5.90 16.97 11.26
N GLY A 131 5.18 17.90 10.62
CA GLY A 131 5.52 19.34 10.60
C GLY A 131 6.76 19.71 9.76
N VAL A 132 7.45 18.72 9.18
CA VAL A 132 8.64 18.95 8.36
C VAL A 132 8.27 19.40 6.95
N GLU A 133 9.01 20.37 6.42
CA GLU A 133 8.90 20.80 5.03
C GLU A 133 9.93 20.06 4.16
N VAL A 134 9.50 19.58 3.00
CA VAL A 134 10.36 18.75 2.14
C VAL A 134 10.29 19.11 0.67
N GLU A 135 11.36 18.79 -0.05
CA GLU A 135 11.40 18.75 -1.52
C GLU A 135 11.49 17.30 -1.99
N PRO A 136 10.58 16.83 -2.88
CA PRO A 136 10.70 15.52 -3.51
C PRO A 136 11.84 15.55 -4.53
N ILE A 137 12.72 14.55 -4.44
CA ILE A 137 13.89 14.41 -5.30
C ILE A 137 13.61 13.42 -6.44
N ARG A 138 13.08 12.23 -6.09
CA ARG A 138 12.81 11.14 -7.03
C ARG A 138 11.92 10.08 -6.43
N LEU A 139 11.35 9.24 -7.29
CA LEU A 139 10.75 7.98 -6.86
C LEU A 139 11.85 7.03 -6.36
N LEU A 140 11.68 6.46 -5.18
CA LEU A 140 12.61 5.51 -4.56
C LEU A 140 12.14 4.07 -4.68
N ALA A 141 10.83 3.81 -4.51
CA ALA A 141 10.28 2.47 -4.57
C ALA A 141 8.84 2.45 -5.07
N VAL A 142 8.44 1.33 -5.66
CA VAL A 142 7.04 0.95 -5.92
C VAL A 142 6.81 -0.41 -5.28
N LEU A 143 5.96 -0.46 -4.25
CA LEU A 143 5.77 -1.65 -3.41
C LEU A 143 4.31 -2.10 -3.43
N ASP A 144 4.09 -3.41 -3.52
CA ASP A 144 2.76 -4.03 -3.39
C ASP A 144 2.48 -4.33 -1.91
N GLY A 145 1.64 -3.50 -1.29
CA GLY A 145 1.34 -3.59 0.14
C GLY A 145 0.62 -4.88 0.53
N LEU A 146 -0.25 -5.43 -0.34
CA LEU A 146 -0.90 -6.73 -0.11
C LEU A 146 0.13 -7.85 -0.12
N ARG A 147 1.05 -7.85 -1.09
CA ARG A 147 2.12 -8.84 -1.22
C ARG A 147 3.09 -8.82 -0.04
N LEU A 148 3.38 -7.64 0.48
CA LEU A 148 4.27 -7.45 1.62
C LEU A 148 3.60 -7.69 2.98
N GLY A 149 2.28 -7.92 2.99
CA GLY A 149 1.53 -8.15 4.22
C GLY A 149 1.26 -6.89 5.06
N PHE A 150 1.50 -5.69 4.51
CA PHE A 150 1.22 -4.44 5.22
C PHE A 150 -0.26 -4.10 5.26
N THR A 151 -1.02 -4.62 4.32
CA THR A 151 -2.44 -4.37 4.19
C THR A 151 -3.17 -5.60 3.69
N ARG A 152 -4.47 -5.67 3.95
CA ARG A 152 -5.38 -6.71 3.44
C ARG A 152 -6.12 -6.28 2.17
N ILE A 153 -5.84 -5.09 1.66
CA ILE A 153 -6.43 -4.56 0.41
C ILE A 153 -5.36 -4.41 -0.65
N PRO A 154 -5.70 -4.58 -1.94
CA PRO A 154 -4.78 -4.30 -3.04
C PRO A 154 -4.32 -2.84 -2.99
N LEU A 155 -3.02 -2.63 -2.92
CA LEU A 155 -2.41 -1.32 -2.74
C LEU A 155 -1.04 -1.28 -3.40
N TYR A 156 -0.79 -0.23 -4.17
CA TYR A 156 0.57 0.17 -4.55
C TYR A 156 1.02 1.35 -3.70
N SER A 157 2.17 1.22 -3.06
CA SER A 157 2.83 2.32 -2.36
C SER A 157 3.91 2.92 -3.25
N LEU A 158 3.77 4.20 -3.58
CA LEU A 158 4.76 5.01 -4.29
C LEU A 158 5.61 5.72 -3.24
N VAL A 159 6.85 5.29 -3.06
CA VAL A 159 7.75 5.84 -2.04
C VAL A 159 8.70 6.83 -2.70
N PHE A 160 8.66 8.09 -2.28
CA PHE A 160 9.56 9.14 -2.76
C PHE A 160 10.75 9.33 -1.82
N HIS A 161 11.92 9.56 -2.38
CA HIS A 161 13.01 10.18 -1.65
C HIS A 161 12.80 11.68 -1.65
N CYS A 162 12.77 12.26 -0.46
CA CYS A 162 12.62 13.69 -0.23
C CYS A 162 13.77 14.21 0.63
N ARG A 163 14.09 15.49 0.47
CA ARG A 163 15.06 16.22 1.30
C ARG A 163 14.31 17.17 2.22
N ALA A 164 14.65 17.18 3.50
CA ALA A 164 14.15 18.18 4.43
C ALA A 164 14.71 19.56 4.08
N VAL A 165 13.84 20.57 4.06
CA VAL A 165 14.20 21.96 3.73
C VAL A 165 13.78 22.96 4.81
N GLY A 166 12.97 22.54 5.79
CA GLY A 166 12.48 23.39 6.87
C GLY A 166 11.48 22.67 7.77
N GLY A 167 10.75 23.46 8.54
CA GLY A 167 9.76 22.97 9.48
C GLY A 167 10.35 22.51 10.82
N GLU A 168 9.48 22.24 11.76
CA GLU A 168 9.83 21.72 13.10
C GLU A 168 9.08 20.41 13.35
N LEU A 169 9.73 19.44 14.01
CA LEU A 169 9.11 18.16 14.34
C LEU A 169 7.87 18.37 15.22
N GLN A 170 6.73 17.97 14.69
CA GLN A 170 5.45 17.98 15.40
C GLN A 170 4.60 16.80 14.96
N ALA A 171 4.43 15.80 15.83
CA ALA A 171 3.56 14.65 15.56
C ALA A 171 2.11 15.09 15.36
N HIS A 172 1.45 14.54 14.34
CA HIS A 172 0.01 14.76 14.14
C HIS A 172 -0.77 14.15 15.32
N PRO A 173 -1.63 14.92 16.02
CA PRO A 173 -2.16 14.53 17.33
C PRO A 173 -3.08 13.32 17.33
N LEU A 174 -3.66 12.95 16.18
CA LEU A 174 -4.58 11.82 16.03
C LEU A 174 -3.94 10.60 15.37
N GLU A 175 -2.93 10.80 14.53
CA GLU A 175 -2.41 9.74 13.66
C GLU A 175 -1.04 9.24 14.12
N CYS A 176 -0.24 10.11 14.74
CA CYS A 176 1.12 9.82 15.15
C CYS A 176 1.27 9.87 16.66
N ALA A 177 1.74 8.78 17.25
CA ALA A 177 2.12 8.75 18.68
C ALA A 177 3.45 9.45 18.92
N ASP A 178 4.37 9.40 17.94
CA ASP A 178 5.68 10.03 18.00
C ASP A 178 6.26 10.28 16.61
N VAL A 179 7.23 11.18 16.50
CA VAL A 179 8.00 11.48 15.28
C VAL A 179 9.45 11.78 15.63
N GLY A 180 10.39 11.36 14.78
CA GLY A 180 11.81 11.60 15.05
C GLY A 180 12.72 11.37 13.87
N TRP A 181 13.96 11.87 14.05
CA TRP A 181 15.08 11.64 13.16
C TRP A 181 15.96 10.51 13.71
N PHE A 182 16.29 9.54 12.86
CA PHE A 182 17.02 8.34 13.25
C PHE A 182 18.21 8.08 12.34
N SER A 183 19.36 7.81 12.94
CA SER A 183 20.52 7.29 12.22
C SER A 183 20.36 5.79 11.92
N GLU A 184 21.05 5.31 10.89
CA GLU A 184 20.95 3.91 10.45
C GLU A 184 21.28 2.88 11.54
N ASP A 185 22.13 3.24 12.49
CA ASP A 185 22.54 2.41 13.64
C ASP A 185 21.60 2.50 14.85
N ARG A 186 20.61 3.41 14.85
CA ARG A 186 19.68 3.67 15.97
C ARG A 186 18.23 3.73 15.53
N LEU A 187 17.83 2.83 14.68
CA LEU A 187 16.46 2.75 14.22
C LEU A 187 15.50 2.25 15.32
N PRO A 188 14.28 2.79 15.41
CA PRO A 188 13.30 2.36 16.39
C PRO A 188 12.68 1.01 16.02
N VAL A 189 12.11 0.31 16.98
CA VAL A 189 11.40 -0.96 16.79
C VAL A 189 10.03 -0.92 17.45
N PRO A 190 9.02 -1.55 16.85
CA PRO A 190 9.02 -2.23 15.54
C PRO A 190 9.02 -1.26 14.36
N LEU A 191 9.78 -1.56 13.29
CA LEU A 191 9.87 -0.74 12.07
C LEU A 191 9.36 -1.53 10.87
N ALA A 192 8.32 -1.02 10.20
CA ALA A 192 7.64 -1.73 9.12
C ALA A 192 8.48 -1.82 7.85
N GLY A 193 8.68 -3.06 7.37
CA GLY A 193 9.21 -3.36 6.04
C GLY A 193 10.60 -2.83 5.72
N TYR A 194 11.37 -2.45 6.72
CA TYR A 194 12.70 -1.87 6.57
C TYR A 194 13.63 -2.70 5.66
N GLU A 195 13.52 -4.00 5.71
CA GLU A 195 14.30 -4.93 4.88
C GLU A 195 14.06 -4.77 3.37
N ARG A 196 13.01 -4.09 2.97
CA ARG A 196 12.66 -3.85 1.56
C ARG A 196 13.17 -2.52 1.04
N TRP A 197 13.08 -1.48 1.86
CA TRP A 197 13.36 -0.11 1.42
C TRP A 197 14.53 0.54 2.15
N GLY A 198 14.93 0.04 3.32
CA GLY A 198 15.86 0.73 4.21
C GLY A 198 17.25 0.97 3.62
N ALA A 199 17.85 -0.05 2.98
CA ALA A 199 19.15 0.10 2.36
C ALA A 199 19.13 1.17 1.24
N ALA A 200 18.07 1.18 0.41
CA ALA A 200 17.89 2.17 -0.64
C ALA A 200 17.63 3.57 -0.04
N ALA A 201 16.91 3.65 1.09
CA ALA A 201 16.66 4.90 1.79
C ALA A 201 17.96 5.58 2.25
N PHE A 202 18.79 4.88 3.00
CA PHE A 202 20.04 5.44 3.51
C PHE A 202 21.07 5.72 2.40
N ALA A 203 21.14 4.87 1.36
CA ALA A 203 21.96 5.16 0.20
C ALA A 203 21.50 6.45 -0.52
N ALA A 204 20.17 6.63 -0.67
CA ALA A 204 19.62 7.85 -1.25
C ALA A 204 19.91 9.10 -0.39
N ILE A 205 19.76 9.00 0.93
CA ILE A 205 20.07 10.08 1.88
C ILE A 205 21.55 10.47 1.82
N ARG A 206 22.47 9.51 1.64
CA ARG A 206 23.91 9.77 1.45
C ARG A 206 24.25 10.32 0.05
N GLY A 207 23.26 10.47 -0.84
CA GLY A 207 23.50 10.92 -2.21
C GLY A 207 24.13 9.88 -3.14
N GLU A 208 24.11 8.60 -2.76
CA GLU A 208 24.58 7.49 -3.56
C GLU A 208 23.61 7.20 -4.73
N PRO A 209 24.08 6.68 -5.85
CA PRO A 209 23.22 6.19 -6.93
C PRO A 209 22.35 5.04 -6.41
N VAL A 210 21.03 5.14 -6.60
CA VAL A 210 20.07 4.11 -6.20
C VAL A 210 19.07 3.93 -7.33
N ASP A 211 18.88 2.68 -7.75
CA ASP A 211 17.80 2.32 -8.65
C ASP A 211 16.47 2.27 -7.90
N VAL A 212 15.35 2.43 -8.63
CA VAL A 212 14.03 2.30 -8.05
C VAL A 212 13.81 0.86 -7.59
N VAL A 213 13.41 0.69 -6.34
CA VAL A 213 13.12 -0.62 -5.75
C VAL A 213 11.77 -1.13 -6.24
N PHE A 214 11.74 -2.35 -6.75
CA PHE A 214 10.53 -3.06 -7.13
C PHE A 214 10.43 -4.39 -6.40
N ASP A 215 9.19 -4.85 -6.22
CA ASP A 215 8.96 -6.21 -5.76
C ASP A 215 9.51 -7.23 -6.77
N ALA A 216 10.14 -8.28 -6.28
CA ALA A 216 10.68 -9.33 -7.13
C ALA A 216 9.58 -9.94 -8.01
N PRO A 217 9.82 -10.24 -9.30
CA PRO A 217 8.84 -10.87 -10.18
C PRO A 217 8.32 -12.18 -9.59
N ARG A 218 7.04 -12.45 -9.77
CA ARG A 218 6.45 -13.78 -9.52
C ARG A 218 6.46 -14.59 -10.81
N ALA A 219 6.53 -15.92 -10.69
CA ALA A 219 6.19 -16.77 -11.83
C ALA A 219 4.76 -16.45 -12.28
N PRO A 220 4.52 -16.23 -13.59
CA PRO A 220 3.18 -15.92 -14.06
C PRO A 220 2.26 -17.11 -13.83
N MET A 221 1.15 -16.90 -13.12
CA MET A 221 0.21 -17.96 -12.77
C MET A 221 -0.60 -18.50 -13.98
N TRP A 222 -0.65 -17.73 -15.06
CA TRP A 222 -1.36 -18.07 -16.30
C TRP A 222 -0.48 -18.74 -17.36
N ARG A 223 0.83 -18.80 -17.14
CA ARG A 223 1.73 -19.58 -17.97
C ARG A 223 1.95 -20.90 -17.27
N GLY A 224 1.10 -21.87 -17.55
CA GLY A 224 1.49 -23.26 -17.37
C GLY A 224 2.80 -23.45 -18.14
N ASP A 225 3.79 -24.08 -17.53
CA ASP A 225 4.96 -24.55 -18.25
C ASP A 225 4.45 -25.46 -19.38
N GLY A 226 4.52 -24.95 -20.63
CA GLY A 226 4.15 -25.70 -21.82
C GLY A 226 5.16 -26.83 -22.10
#